data_172aa47e2109778f94e2cdcdd8e3a52a
#
_entry.id   172aa47e2109778f94e2cdcdd8e3a52a
#
_cell.length_a   1.000
_cell.length_b   1.000
_cell.length_c   1.000
_cell.angle_alpha   90.00
_cell.angle_beta   90.00
_cell.angle_gamma   90.00
#
_symmetry.space_group_name_H-M   'P 1'
#
loop_
_entity.id
_entity.type
_entity.pdbx_description
1 polymer ?
#
loop_
_entity_poly.entity_id
_entity_poly.type
_entity_poly.pdbx_seq_one_letter_code
_entity_poly.pdbx_strand_id
1 'polypeptide(L)'
;EYFLFKRGPMTMAPSQLGGFAKSDPSKESANLQYHIQPLSTEKLGDPLHPFEAFTASVCNLRPESRGHIRIKSPDASEAPLIQPDYLSAPEDRKVAADAIKLTRKIVSAPAMEKYQPQEFKPGIEFASDDELAREAGNIGTTIFHPVGTCKMGPETDSYAVVDDRLRLHGISGVRVVDA
;
A
#
# COMPACT_ATOMS: atom_id res chain seq x y z
N GLU A 1 -9.23 28.86 -10.16
CA GLU A 1 -8.46 28.58 -11.37
C GLU A 1 -9.10 27.48 -12.23
N TYR A 2 -9.42 26.31 -11.67
CA TYR A 2 -9.94 25.17 -12.46
C TYR A 2 -11.22 25.50 -13.21
N PHE A 3 -12.22 26.09 -12.54
CA PHE A 3 -13.53 26.38 -13.18
C PHE A 3 -13.43 27.42 -14.27
N LEU A 4 -12.53 28.40 -14.16
CA LEU A 4 -12.38 29.48 -15.13
C LEU A 4 -11.35 29.18 -16.22
N PHE A 5 -10.22 28.59 -15.84
CA PHE A 5 -9.06 28.45 -16.72
C PHE A 5 -8.68 27.00 -17.03
N LYS A 6 -9.36 26.00 -16.43
CA LYS A 6 -9.09 24.58 -16.57
C LYS A 6 -7.63 24.21 -16.25
N ARG A 7 -7.04 24.87 -15.27
CA ARG A 7 -5.67 24.67 -14.80
C ARG A 7 -5.58 24.75 -13.27
N GLY A 8 -4.43 24.39 -12.72
CA GLY A 8 -4.17 24.39 -11.27
C GLY A 8 -4.28 23.02 -10.64
N PRO A 9 -4.15 22.89 -9.30
CA PRO A 9 -4.05 21.60 -8.60
C PRO A 9 -5.20 20.62 -8.89
N MET A 10 -6.41 21.11 -9.15
CA MET A 10 -7.56 20.24 -9.47
C MET A 10 -7.51 19.61 -10.88
N THR A 11 -6.49 19.88 -11.68
CA THR A 11 -6.26 19.20 -12.96
C THR A 11 -5.37 18.00 -12.86
N MET A 12 -4.84 17.73 -11.67
CA MET A 12 -3.83 16.70 -11.43
C MET A 12 -4.38 15.61 -10.51
N ALA A 13 -4.01 14.37 -10.79
CA ALA A 13 -4.21 13.28 -9.84
C ALA A 13 -3.32 13.51 -8.59
N PRO A 14 -3.72 13.04 -7.40
CA PRO A 14 -2.91 13.16 -6.19
C PRO A 14 -1.51 12.57 -6.36
N SER A 15 -1.39 11.40 -7.00
CA SER A 15 -0.11 10.78 -7.32
C SER A 15 0.33 11.20 -8.71
N GLN A 16 1.32 12.08 -8.77
CA GLN A 16 1.83 12.69 -10.00
C GLN A 16 2.78 11.77 -10.76
N LEU A 17 3.57 11.00 -10.03
CA LEU A 17 4.55 10.08 -10.57
C LEU A 17 4.36 8.72 -9.94
N GLY A 18 4.61 7.68 -10.72
CA GLY A 18 4.66 6.30 -10.26
C GLY A 18 5.88 5.59 -10.80
N GLY A 19 6.23 4.49 -10.15
CA GLY A 19 7.35 3.67 -10.59
C GLY A 19 7.28 2.28 -10.00
N PHE A 20 7.93 1.34 -10.68
CA PHE A 20 8.09 -0.02 -10.20
C PHE A 20 9.57 -0.32 -9.99
N ALA A 21 9.90 -1.00 -8.89
CA ALA A 21 11.26 -1.35 -8.55
C ALA A 21 11.33 -2.73 -7.88
N LYS A 22 12.53 -3.28 -7.82
CA LYS A 22 12.82 -4.47 -7.02
C LYS A 22 13.34 -4.02 -5.65
N SER A 23 12.82 -4.59 -4.58
CA SER A 23 13.36 -4.38 -3.22
C SER A 23 14.77 -4.93 -3.09
N ASP A 24 15.05 -6.00 -3.82
CA ASP A 24 16.33 -6.69 -3.90
C ASP A 24 16.59 -7.09 -5.37
N PRO A 25 17.84 -6.96 -5.89
CA PRO A 25 18.16 -7.33 -7.27
C PRO A 25 17.85 -8.79 -7.63
N SER A 26 17.85 -9.70 -6.66
CA SER A 26 17.55 -11.13 -6.85
C SER A 26 16.09 -11.43 -7.16
N LYS A 27 15.17 -10.50 -6.89
CA LYS A 27 13.74 -10.69 -7.20
C LYS A 27 13.54 -10.88 -8.70
N GLU A 28 12.71 -11.84 -9.08
CA GLU A 28 12.42 -12.13 -10.50
C GLU A 28 11.80 -10.91 -11.21
N SER A 29 10.84 -10.26 -10.56
CA SER A 29 10.13 -9.09 -11.09
C SER A 29 10.08 -7.96 -10.06
N ALA A 30 9.66 -6.76 -10.48
CA ALA A 30 9.42 -5.66 -9.58
C ALA A 30 8.34 -6.04 -8.55
N ASN A 31 8.67 -5.84 -7.29
CA ASN A 31 7.79 -6.12 -6.15
C ASN A 31 7.45 -4.87 -5.33
N LEU A 32 7.95 -3.71 -5.74
CA LEU A 32 7.62 -2.41 -5.16
C LEU A 32 6.94 -1.53 -6.18
N GLN A 33 5.91 -0.79 -5.74
CA GLN A 33 5.27 0.27 -6.51
C GLN A 33 5.34 1.58 -5.74
N TYR A 34 5.83 2.63 -6.40
CA TYR A 34 5.90 3.98 -5.88
C TYR A 34 4.72 4.82 -6.34
N HIS A 35 4.23 5.65 -5.42
CA HIS A 35 3.28 6.72 -5.66
C HIS A 35 3.86 8.01 -5.11
N ILE A 36 4.23 8.93 -5.99
CA ILE A 36 4.83 10.20 -5.60
C ILE A 36 3.78 11.30 -5.63
N GLN A 37 3.58 11.97 -4.52
CA GLN A 37 2.60 13.01 -4.32
C GLN A 37 3.29 14.32 -3.94
N PRO A 38 3.02 15.45 -4.62
CA PRO A 38 3.61 16.75 -4.30
C PRO A 38 2.90 17.40 -3.10
N LEU A 39 2.67 16.64 -2.06
CA LEU A 39 2.02 17.05 -0.81
C LEU A 39 2.42 16.12 0.33
N SER A 40 2.19 16.53 1.56
CA SER A 40 2.38 15.70 2.75
C SER A 40 1.26 15.94 3.76
N THR A 41 0.81 14.86 4.39
CA THR A 41 -0.25 14.85 5.41
C THR A 41 -0.01 13.68 6.37
N GLU A 42 -0.56 13.73 7.59
CA GLU A 42 -0.45 12.62 8.53
C GLU A 42 -1.27 11.40 8.09
N LYS A 43 -2.51 11.64 7.67
CA LYS A 43 -3.43 10.60 7.21
C LYS A 43 -4.25 11.13 6.03
N LEU A 44 -4.76 10.24 5.22
CA LEU A 44 -5.68 10.59 4.14
C LEU A 44 -6.92 11.30 4.71
N GLY A 45 -7.15 12.54 4.25
CA GLY A 45 -8.24 13.39 4.71
C GLY A 45 -7.85 14.43 5.76
N ASP A 46 -6.68 14.32 6.37
CA ASP A 46 -6.15 15.34 7.28
C ASP A 46 -5.68 16.59 6.50
N PRO A 47 -5.56 17.73 7.19
CA PRO A 47 -4.93 18.92 6.61
C PRO A 47 -3.49 18.63 6.12
N LEU A 48 -3.08 19.34 5.08
CA LEU A 48 -1.69 19.29 4.62
C LEU A 48 -0.75 19.86 5.68
N HIS A 49 0.47 19.33 5.74
CA HIS A 49 1.52 19.93 6.56
C HIS A 49 1.81 21.37 6.09
N PRO A 50 2.11 22.30 7.01
CA PRO A 50 2.31 23.71 6.71
C PRO A 50 3.71 24.05 6.15
N PHE A 51 4.40 23.07 5.58
CA PHE A 51 5.72 23.20 4.97
C PHE A 51 5.75 22.54 3.59
N GLU A 52 6.69 22.96 2.76
CA GLU A 52 6.90 22.37 1.44
C GLU A 52 7.40 20.93 1.56
N ALA A 53 6.68 19.99 1.00
CA ALA A 53 7.04 18.59 1.07
C ALA A 53 6.44 17.80 -0.11
N PHE A 54 7.00 16.61 -0.30
CA PHE A 54 6.40 15.58 -1.14
C PHE A 54 6.39 14.25 -0.37
N THR A 55 5.48 13.37 -0.73
CA THR A 55 5.40 12.02 -0.19
C THR A 55 5.81 11.00 -1.25
N ALA A 56 6.81 10.18 -0.93
CA ALA A 56 7.19 9.02 -1.71
C ALA A 56 6.62 7.77 -1.03
N SER A 57 5.36 7.48 -1.29
CA SER A 57 4.73 6.24 -0.79
C SER A 57 5.20 5.06 -1.62
N VAL A 58 5.45 3.95 -0.94
CA VAL A 58 5.86 2.70 -1.58
C VAL A 58 5.06 1.54 -1.00
N CYS A 59 4.56 0.66 -1.85
CA CYS A 59 3.84 -0.53 -1.42
C CYS A 59 4.50 -1.82 -1.94
N ASN A 60 4.42 -2.87 -1.13
CA ASN A 60 4.79 -4.22 -1.52
C ASN A 60 3.68 -4.82 -2.39
N LEU A 61 4.01 -5.20 -3.63
CA LEU A 61 3.07 -5.79 -4.60
C LEU A 61 2.85 -7.30 -4.40
N ARG A 62 3.70 -7.95 -3.60
CA ARG A 62 3.65 -9.40 -3.40
C ARG A 62 3.78 -9.75 -1.93
N PRO A 63 2.84 -9.29 -1.07
CA PRO A 63 2.90 -9.57 0.36
C PRO A 63 2.64 -11.04 0.65
N GLU A 64 3.36 -11.58 1.63
CA GLU A 64 3.15 -12.92 2.18
C GLU A 64 2.21 -12.91 3.39
N SER A 65 2.11 -11.79 4.10
CA SER A 65 1.18 -11.61 5.22
C SER A 65 -0.26 -11.87 4.79
N ARG A 66 -1.01 -12.55 5.63
CA ARG A 66 -2.43 -12.86 5.40
C ARG A 66 -3.25 -12.43 6.60
N GLY A 67 -4.37 -11.80 6.32
CA GLY A 67 -5.36 -11.42 7.30
C GLY A 67 -6.66 -12.18 7.14
N HIS A 68 -7.69 -11.72 7.82
CA HIS A 68 -9.02 -12.31 7.75
C HIS A 68 -10.12 -11.27 7.95
N ILE A 69 -11.30 -11.59 7.43
CA ILE A 69 -12.55 -10.89 7.72
C ILE A 69 -13.49 -11.88 8.41
N ARG A 70 -14.15 -11.44 9.48
CA ARG A 70 -15.11 -12.26 10.23
C ARG A 70 -16.35 -11.46 10.58
N ILE A 71 -17.50 -12.12 10.51
CA ILE A 71 -18.75 -11.58 11.04
C ILE A 71 -18.64 -11.52 12.58
N LYS A 72 -19.00 -10.40 13.20
CA LYS A 72 -18.97 -10.21 14.65
C LYS A 72 -20.27 -10.63 15.32
N SER A 73 -21.40 -10.39 14.67
CA SER A 73 -22.74 -10.67 15.22
C SER A 73 -23.75 -10.96 14.10
N PRO A 74 -24.95 -11.42 14.42
CA PRO A 74 -26.04 -11.59 13.45
C PRO A 74 -26.64 -10.28 12.96
N ASP A 75 -26.29 -9.13 13.55
CA ASP A 75 -26.75 -7.82 13.11
C ASP A 75 -25.97 -7.38 11.86
N ALA A 76 -26.65 -7.32 10.72
CA ALA A 76 -26.06 -6.93 9.44
C ALA A 76 -25.60 -5.46 9.39
N SER A 77 -26.02 -4.61 10.32
CA SER A 77 -25.57 -3.23 10.43
C SER A 77 -24.23 -3.09 11.17
N GLU A 78 -23.82 -4.12 11.89
CA GLU A 78 -22.53 -4.13 12.59
C GLU A 78 -21.40 -4.43 11.58
N ALA A 79 -20.39 -3.52 11.54
CA ALA A 79 -19.23 -3.71 10.68
C ALA A 79 -18.47 -5.01 11.04
N PRO A 80 -17.99 -5.78 10.06
CA PRO A 80 -17.23 -6.99 10.32
C PRO A 80 -15.89 -6.68 11.01
N LEU A 81 -15.32 -7.70 11.64
CA LEU A 81 -13.94 -7.66 12.06
C LEU A 81 -13.06 -7.77 10.81
N ILE A 82 -12.27 -6.73 10.54
CA ILE A 82 -11.30 -6.67 9.45
C ILE A 82 -9.92 -6.67 10.08
N GLN A 83 -9.16 -7.74 9.87
CA GLN A 83 -7.83 -7.93 10.43
C GLN A 83 -6.84 -8.23 9.31
N PRO A 84 -6.15 -7.20 8.77
CA PRO A 84 -5.23 -7.40 7.63
C PRO A 84 -3.94 -8.12 7.98
N ASP A 85 -3.46 -8.04 9.24
CA ASP A 85 -2.20 -8.60 9.73
C ASP A 85 -0.98 -8.17 8.90
N TYR A 86 -0.95 -6.88 8.50
CA TYR A 86 0.18 -6.31 7.74
C TYR A 86 1.49 -6.54 8.47
N LEU A 87 2.57 -6.83 7.71
CA LEU A 87 3.92 -7.07 8.20
C LEU A 87 4.04 -8.25 9.18
N SER A 88 3.07 -9.17 9.22
CA SER A 88 3.14 -10.37 10.05
C SER A 88 4.20 -11.35 9.52
N ALA A 89 4.38 -11.46 8.20
CA ALA A 89 5.41 -12.29 7.58
C ALA A 89 6.80 -11.63 7.67
N PRO A 90 7.87 -12.42 7.95
CA PRO A 90 9.24 -11.90 7.99
C PRO A 90 9.68 -11.26 6.67
N GLU A 91 9.32 -11.84 5.54
CA GLU A 91 9.66 -11.30 4.22
C GLU A 91 9.05 -9.92 3.99
N ASP A 92 7.82 -9.69 4.41
CA ASP A 92 7.18 -8.38 4.26
C ASP A 92 7.87 -7.30 5.09
N ARG A 93 8.36 -7.64 6.29
CA ARG A 93 9.17 -6.73 7.12
C ARG A 93 10.48 -6.39 6.43
N LYS A 94 11.16 -7.40 5.86
CA LYS A 94 12.39 -7.19 5.09
C LYS A 94 12.13 -6.27 3.89
N VAL A 95 11.10 -6.55 3.10
CA VAL A 95 10.71 -5.73 1.93
C VAL A 95 10.38 -4.29 2.35
N ALA A 96 9.72 -4.08 3.48
CA ALA A 96 9.42 -2.74 4.00
C ALA A 96 10.69 -1.95 4.36
N ALA A 97 11.66 -2.59 5.03
CA ALA A 97 12.95 -1.98 5.33
C ALA A 97 13.74 -1.64 4.05
N ASP A 98 13.82 -2.58 3.10
CA ASP A 98 14.49 -2.39 1.82
C ASP A 98 13.81 -1.28 0.98
N ALA A 99 12.48 -1.17 1.04
CA ALA A 99 11.72 -0.12 0.38
C ALA A 99 12.10 1.28 0.90
N ILE A 100 12.21 1.46 2.22
CA ILE A 100 12.66 2.74 2.83
C ILE A 100 14.09 3.06 2.39
N LYS A 101 15.01 2.09 2.45
CA LYS A 101 16.41 2.28 2.00
C LYS A 101 16.48 2.68 0.52
N LEU A 102 15.69 2.01 -0.34
CA LEU A 102 15.64 2.35 -1.75
C LEU A 102 15.08 3.76 -1.98
N THR A 103 14.05 4.14 -1.22
CA THR A 103 13.48 5.50 -1.28
C THR A 103 14.52 6.54 -0.89
N ARG A 104 15.28 6.33 0.19
CA ARG A 104 16.41 7.19 0.59
C ARG A 104 17.44 7.33 -0.53
N LYS A 105 17.80 6.21 -1.18
CA LYS A 105 18.72 6.21 -2.32
C LYS A 105 18.19 7.02 -3.50
N ILE A 106 16.89 6.91 -3.82
CA ILE A 106 16.26 7.68 -4.90
C ILE A 106 16.26 9.17 -4.57
N VAL A 107 15.88 9.53 -3.35
CA VAL A 107 15.80 10.93 -2.89
C VAL A 107 17.19 11.58 -2.79
N SER A 108 18.25 10.81 -2.50
CA SER A 108 19.63 11.30 -2.45
C SER A 108 20.32 11.38 -3.81
N ALA A 109 19.61 11.07 -4.91
CA ALA A 109 20.21 11.16 -6.26
C ALA A 109 20.57 12.61 -6.63
N PRO A 110 21.64 12.84 -7.45
CA PRO A 110 22.11 14.20 -7.80
C PRO A 110 21.01 15.10 -8.40
N ALA A 111 20.05 14.52 -9.11
CA ALA A 111 18.92 15.26 -9.66
C ALA A 111 18.04 15.92 -8.58
N MET A 112 18.07 15.43 -7.34
CA MET A 112 17.31 15.92 -6.21
C MET A 112 18.07 16.97 -5.37
N GLU A 113 19.38 17.10 -5.53
CA GLU A 113 20.23 18.01 -4.72
C GLU A 113 19.72 19.45 -4.72
N LYS A 114 19.23 19.95 -5.85
CA LYS A 114 18.71 21.32 -5.96
C LYS A 114 17.51 21.62 -5.05
N TYR A 115 16.81 20.57 -4.59
CA TYR A 115 15.65 20.69 -3.69
C TYR A 115 16.05 20.53 -2.23
N GLN A 116 17.28 20.08 -1.93
CA GLN A 116 17.79 19.84 -0.57
C GLN A 116 16.79 19.05 0.31
N PRO A 117 16.29 17.89 -0.16
CA PRO A 117 15.26 17.17 0.56
C PRO A 117 15.75 16.69 1.92
N GLN A 118 14.91 16.85 2.94
CA GLN A 118 15.15 16.34 4.28
C GLN A 118 14.08 15.31 4.61
N GLU A 119 14.48 14.16 5.15
CA GLU A 119 13.56 13.12 5.55
C GLU A 119 12.77 13.55 6.78
N PHE A 120 11.44 13.61 6.64
CA PHE A 120 10.53 13.92 7.74
C PHE A 120 10.07 12.64 8.45
N LYS A 121 9.71 11.60 7.69
CA LYS A 121 9.30 10.29 8.19
C LYS A 121 9.86 9.18 7.29
N PRO A 122 10.28 8.07 7.88
CA PRO A 122 10.27 7.71 9.32
C PRO A 122 11.25 8.47 10.19
N GLY A 123 12.30 9.07 9.65
CA GLY A 123 13.39 9.75 10.34
C GLY A 123 14.73 9.09 10.08
N ILE A 124 15.74 9.91 9.78
CA ILE A 124 17.09 9.46 9.40
C ILE A 124 17.81 8.69 10.51
N GLU A 125 17.40 8.87 11.75
CA GLU A 125 17.93 8.18 12.92
C GLU A 125 17.66 6.67 12.91
N PHE A 126 16.60 6.22 12.26
CA PHE A 126 16.30 4.79 12.12
C PHE A 126 17.07 4.23 10.92
N ALA A 127 18.01 3.31 11.18
CA ALA A 127 18.93 2.81 10.16
C ALA A 127 18.98 1.28 10.04
N SER A 128 18.77 0.54 11.14
CA SER A 128 18.77 -0.91 11.10
C SER A 128 17.48 -1.46 10.45
N ASP A 129 17.55 -2.66 9.92
CA ASP A 129 16.41 -3.32 9.26
C ASP A 129 15.22 -3.49 10.20
N ASP A 130 15.47 -3.85 11.45
CA ASP A 130 14.43 -4.04 12.46
C ASP A 130 13.75 -2.70 12.83
N GLU A 131 14.53 -1.63 12.95
CA GLU A 131 13.98 -0.28 13.18
C GLU A 131 13.13 0.16 12.00
N LEU A 132 13.65 0.05 10.77
CA LEU A 132 12.95 0.45 9.56
C LEU A 132 11.67 -0.36 9.35
N ALA A 133 11.69 -1.67 9.62
CA ALA A 133 10.49 -2.51 9.54
C ALA A 133 9.44 -2.11 10.58
N ARG A 134 9.86 -1.77 11.82
CA ARG A 134 8.98 -1.29 12.86
C ARG A 134 8.37 0.07 12.49
N GLU A 135 9.20 1.01 12.04
CA GLU A 135 8.75 2.34 11.66
C GLU A 135 7.86 2.30 10.40
N ALA A 136 8.12 1.40 9.45
CA ALA A 136 7.19 1.14 8.35
C ALA A 136 5.79 0.75 8.85
N GLY A 137 5.71 -0.05 9.92
CA GLY A 137 4.44 -0.39 10.58
C GLY A 137 3.78 0.80 11.28
N ASN A 138 4.56 1.70 11.87
CA ASN A 138 4.07 2.88 12.57
C ASN A 138 3.51 3.97 11.64
N ILE A 139 4.13 4.17 10.47
CA ILE A 139 3.73 5.19 9.49
C ILE A 139 2.90 4.63 8.34
N GLY A 140 2.95 3.31 8.12
CA GLY A 140 2.25 2.63 7.03
C GLY A 140 0.75 2.61 7.24
N THR A 141 0.03 2.59 6.13
CA THR A 141 -1.43 2.44 6.12
C THR A 141 -1.85 1.57 4.93
N THR A 142 -3.12 1.21 4.90
CA THR A 142 -3.68 0.52 3.74
C THR A 142 -3.67 1.41 2.50
N ILE A 143 -3.41 0.83 1.33
CA ILE A 143 -3.63 1.46 0.03
C ILE A 143 -5.06 1.20 -0.51
N PHE A 144 -5.92 0.58 0.32
CA PHE A 144 -7.32 0.24 -0.01
C PHE A 144 -7.47 -0.76 -1.17
N HIS A 145 -6.46 -1.60 -1.39
CA HIS A 145 -6.46 -2.65 -2.42
C HIS A 145 -6.27 -4.07 -1.83
N PRO A 146 -6.86 -4.43 -0.65
CA PRO A 146 -6.81 -5.80 -0.19
C PRO A 146 -7.63 -6.69 -1.14
N VAL A 147 -7.14 -7.90 -1.37
CA VAL A 147 -7.75 -8.85 -2.30
C VAL A 147 -7.76 -10.27 -1.70
N GLY A 148 -8.56 -11.16 -2.28
CA GLY A 148 -8.52 -12.58 -1.99
C GLY A 148 -9.46 -13.06 -0.89
N THR A 149 -10.34 -12.22 -0.32
CA THR A 149 -11.37 -12.66 0.64
C THR A 149 -12.43 -13.55 -0.01
N CYS A 150 -12.62 -13.42 -1.33
CA CYS A 150 -13.46 -14.29 -2.15
C CYS A 150 -12.64 -14.92 -3.29
N LYS A 151 -11.51 -15.53 -2.92
CA LYS A 151 -10.55 -16.12 -3.85
C LYS A 151 -11.21 -17.04 -4.88
N MET A 152 -10.87 -16.84 -6.16
CA MET A 152 -11.23 -17.75 -7.23
C MET A 152 -10.34 -18.99 -7.22
N GLY A 153 -10.93 -20.16 -7.45
CA GLY A 153 -10.18 -21.40 -7.59
C GLY A 153 -11.10 -22.62 -7.79
N PRO A 154 -10.52 -23.78 -8.05
CA PRO A 154 -11.27 -25.04 -8.17
C PRO A 154 -11.83 -25.48 -6.81
N GLU A 155 -12.87 -26.29 -6.81
CA GLU A 155 -13.51 -26.83 -5.60
C GLU A 155 -12.55 -27.65 -4.72
N THR A 156 -11.44 -28.12 -5.31
CA THR A 156 -10.36 -28.83 -4.60
C THR A 156 -9.45 -27.90 -3.77
N ASP A 157 -9.50 -26.59 -4.02
CA ASP A 157 -8.80 -25.60 -3.19
C ASP A 157 -9.71 -25.19 -2.02
N SER A 158 -9.38 -25.62 -0.82
CA SER A 158 -10.15 -25.34 0.40
C SER A 158 -10.26 -23.83 0.75
N TYR A 159 -9.44 -22.97 0.13
CA TYR A 159 -9.50 -21.53 0.28
C TYR A 159 -10.27 -20.84 -0.86
N ALA A 160 -10.63 -21.56 -1.92
CA ALA A 160 -11.44 -21.00 -2.99
C ALA A 160 -12.89 -20.79 -2.53
N VAL A 161 -13.39 -19.60 -2.77
CA VAL A 161 -14.76 -19.19 -2.44
C VAL A 161 -15.64 -19.21 -3.68
N VAL A 162 -15.07 -18.88 -4.84
CA VAL A 162 -15.80 -18.86 -6.12
C VAL A 162 -15.06 -19.66 -7.20
N ASP A 163 -15.81 -20.15 -8.17
CA ASP A 163 -15.27 -20.80 -9.36
C ASP A 163 -14.83 -19.78 -10.45
N ASP A 164 -14.39 -20.29 -11.62
CA ASP A 164 -13.96 -19.50 -12.78
C ASP A 164 -15.08 -18.66 -13.42
N ARG A 165 -16.32 -18.86 -13.01
CA ARG A 165 -17.51 -18.08 -13.40
C ARG A 165 -18.01 -17.19 -12.26
N LEU A 166 -17.20 -17.01 -11.22
CA LEU A 166 -17.50 -16.23 -10.02
C LEU A 166 -18.69 -16.76 -9.20
N ARG A 167 -19.09 -18.02 -9.42
CA ARG A 167 -20.19 -18.66 -8.69
C ARG A 167 -19.66 -19.14 -7.33
N LEU A 168 -20.42 -18.87 -6.28
CA LEU A 168 -20.09 -19.31 -4.94
C LEU A 168 -20.11 -20.85 -4.85
N HIS A 169 -19.05 -21.44 -4.32
CA HIS A 169 -19.01 -22.88 -4.06
C HIS A 169 -20.05 -23.27 -3.00
N GLY A 170 -20.78 -24.36 -3.25
CA GLY A 170 -21.77 -24.91 -2.32
C GLY A 170 -23.12 -24.18 -2.26
N ILE A 171 -23.28 -23.02 -2.91
CA ILE A 171 -24.55 -22.26 -2.92
C ILE A 171 -24.93 -21.90 -4.35
N SER A 172 -26.14 -22.31 -4.77
CA SER A 172 -26.65 -22.01 -6.11
C SER A 172 -27.22 -20.60 -6.22
N GLY A 173 -27.07 -19.99 -7.42
CA GLY A 173 -27.71 -18.71 -7.74
C GLY A 173 -26.98 -17.46 -7.23
N VAL A 174 -25.84 -17.59 -6.57
CA VAL A 174 -25.05 -16.47 -6.02
C VAL A 174 -23.69 -16.38 -6.71
N ARG A 175 -23.26 -15.16 -6.98
CA ARG A 175 -21.91 -14.84 -7.44
C ARG A 175 -21.29 -13.75 -6.59
N VAL A 176 -19.96 -13.79 -6.44
CA VAL A 176 -19.17 -12.68 -5.90
C VAL A 176 -18.24 -12.20 -7.01
N VAL A 177 -18.34 -10.91 -7.32
CA VAL A 177 -17.57 -10.23 -8.38
C VAL A 177 -16.70 -9.18 -7.71
N ASP A 178 -15.64 -9.64 -7.07
CA ASP A 178 -14.69 -8.83 -6.35
C ASP A 178 -13.28 -9.44 -6.48
N ALA A 179 -12.21 -8.66 -6.22
CA ALA A 179 -10.83 -9.10 -6.38
C ALA A 179 -10.30 -9.86 -5.13
#